data_ab62d5aae314e5a3a5bae2baa2d7c475
#
_entry.id   ab62d5aae314e5a3a5bae2baa2d7c475
#
_cell.length_a   1.000
_cell.length_b   1.000
_cell.length_c   1.000
_cell.angle_alpha   90.00
_cell.angle_beta   90.00
_cell.angle_gamma   90.00
#
_symmetry.space_group_name_H-M   'P 1'
#
loop_
_entity.id
_entity.type
_entity.pdbx_description
1 polymer ?
#
loop_
_entity_poly.entity_id
_entity_poly.type
_entity_poly.pdbx_seq_one_letter_code
_entity_poly.pdbx_strand_id
1 'polypeptide(L)'
;MDMLAMNPIKPIIFFLCLIISSLFFDGTGLARPGNGTGASQKWAVVNGFRSAHFGMTEFNVKQAIKDDFGIGKQEILRNVNTNQKTVSLGIKVEKLLPDSGTAQVFYILGYKSKRLIEIKVIWGRPVTENPDPEVIVATANQLKNHFVQKKYKKEGFIVNTQVGEGVILVFQGKDRKGRIVRLMLTNPKFEGDVKVNKNITLTLSYVEKPLDPDIFQIKEGEF
;
A
#
# COMPACT_ATOMS: atom_id res chain seq x y z
N MET A 1 -18.80 -59.81 20.71
CA MET A 1 -17.90 -60.10 21.84
C MET A 1 -16.60 -59.43 21.52
N ASP A 2 -16.13 -58.35 22.11
CA ASP A 2 -16.38 -57.65 23.37
C ASP A 2 -16.07 -56.17 23.16
N MET A 3 -16.93 -55.38 23.63
CA MET A 3 -16.98 -54.57 24.88
C MET A 3 -16.18 -53.26 24.83
N LEU A 4 -16.96 -52.21 24.89
CA LEU A 4 -16.74 -50.82 25.19
C LEU A 4 -15.78 -50.58 26.39
N ALA A 5 -14.93 -49.57 26.27
CA ALA A 5 -14.38 -48.91 27.44
C ALA A 5 -14.57 -47.39 27.29
N MET A 6 -15.56 -46.90 27.99
CA MET A 6 -15.80 -45.46 28.26
C MET A 6 -14.81 -44.98 29.33
N ASN A 7 -14.13 -43.86 29.08
CA ASN A 7 -13.37 -43.13 30.11
C ASN A 7 -14.21 -42.02 30.74
N PRO A 8 -14.19 -41.86 32.06
CA PRO A 8 -15.07 -40.95 32.77
C PRO A 8 -14.50 -39.50 32.84
N ILE A 9 -15.44 -38.59 32.71
CA ILE A 9 -15.30 -37.13 32.89
C ILE A 9 -15.07 -36.82 34.39
N LYS A 10 -13.99 -36.08 34.72
CA LYS A 10 -13.76 -35.51 36.07
C LYS A 10 -14.39 -34.13 36.18
N PRO A 11 -15.19 -33.86 37.23
CA PRO A 11 -15.71 -32.53 37.48
C PRO A 11 -14.66 -31.63 38.18
N ILE A 12 -14.47 -30.43 37.64
CA ILE A 12 -13.70 -29.35 38.30
C ILE A 12 -14.63 -28.59 39.24
N ILE A 13 -14.29 -28.65 40.52
CA ILE A 13 -14.98 -28.01 41.63
C ILE A 13 -14.69 -26.49 41.58
N PHE A 14 -15.76 -25.70 41.51
CA PHE A 14 -15.75 -24.25 41.68
C PHE A 14 -15.62 -23.94 43.21
N PHE A 15 -14.53 -23.27 43.58
CA PHE A 15 -14.38 -22.67 44.89
C PHE A 15 -14.88 -21.22 44.85
N LEU A 16 -16.05 -21.01 45.44
CA LEU A 16 -16.65 -19.70 45.63
C LEU A 16 -16.12 -19.13 46.95
N CYS A 17 -15.25 -18.10 46.91
CA CYS A 17 -14.87 -17.33 48.09
C CYS A 17 -15.60 -16.00 48.06
N LEU A 18 -16.60 -15.94 48.93
CA LEU A 18 -17.42 -14.77 49.22
C LEU A 18 -16.76 -14.03 50.39
N ILE A 19 -16.20 -12.85 50.17
CA ILE A 19 -15.83 -11.92 51.24
C ILE A 19 -16.60 -10.62 51.06
N ILE A 20 -17.58 -10.42 51.94
CA ILE A 20 -18.31 -9.18 52.13
C ILE A 20 -17.49 -8.29 53.07
N SER A 21 -17.12 -7.09 52.59
CA SER A 21 -16.72 -6.01 53.51
C SER A 21 -17.31 -4.71 52.98
N SER A 22 -18.36 -4.30 53.61
CA SER A 22 -19.01 -3.00 53.52
C SER A 22 -18.13 -1.92 54.17
N LEU A 23 -17.75 -0.89 53.41
CA LEU A 23 -17.42 0.42 53.96
C LEU A 23 -18.04 1.49 53.07
N PHE A 24 -19.00 2.19 53.63
CA PHE A 24 -19.60 3.41 53.08
C PHE A 24 -18.52 4.49 52.97
N PHE A 25 -18.41 5.08 51.81
CA PHE A 25 -17.76 6.39 51.64
C PHE A 25 -18.62 7.22 50.69
N ASP A 26 -19.40 8.13 51.27
CA ASP A 26 -20.04 9.21 50.55
C ASP A 26 -18.96 10.17 50.02
N GLY A 27 -18.83 10.23 48.72
CA GLY A 27 -18.00 11.18 48.05
C GLY A 27 -18.65 11.55 46.74
N THR A 28 -19.46 12.62 46.71
CA THR A 28 -19.99 13.24 45.51
C THR A 28 -18.84 13.87 44.72
N GLY A 29 -18.10 13.03 43.99
CA GLY A 29 -17.13 13.44 43.00
C GLY A 29 -17.80 13.47 41.61
N LEU A 30 -18.11 14.67 41.11
CA LEU A 30 -18.48 14.88 39.71
C LEU A 30 -17.38 14.28 38.83
N ALA A 31 -17.64 13.13 38.21
CA ALA A 31 -16.80 12.55 37.21
C ALA A 31 -16.73 13.53 36.03
N ARG A 32 -15.64 14.27 35.93
CA ARG A 32 -15.28 15.03 34.78
C ARG A 32 -15.17 14.02 33.61
N PRO A 33 -15.89 14.21 32.48
CA PRO A 33 -15.67 13.37 31.31
C PRO A 33 -14.19 13.49 30.93
N GLY A 34 -13.46 12.40 31.09
CA GLY A 34 -12.07 12.33 30.64
C GLY A 34 -12.04 12.66 29.16
N ASN A 35 -11.41 13.78 28.81
CA ASN A 35 -11.00 14.04 27.45
C ASN A 35 -10.12 12.87 27.01
N GLY A 36 -10.74 11.90 26.35
CA GLY A 36 -10.00 10.93 25.57
C GLY A 36 -9.16 11.75 24.60
N THR A 37 -7.88 11.86 24.88
CA THR A 37 -6.89 12.38 23.93
C THR A 37 -6.88 11.43 22.75
N GLY A 38 -7.83 11.59 21.83
CA GLY A 38 -7.81 10.96 20.53
C GLY A 38 -6.48 11.37 19.89
N ALA A 39 -5.56 10.44 19.80
CA ALA A 39 -4.26 10.69 19.17
C ALA A 39 -4.54 11.36 17.82
N SER A 40 -4.18 12.63 17.67
CA SER A 40 -4.42 13.41 16.46
C SER A 40 -3.75 12.70 15.30
N GLN A 41 -4.56 12.13 14.42
CA GLN A 41 -4.06 11.39 13.26
C GLN A 41 -3.13 12.29 12.43
N LYS A 42 -1.87 11.86 12.30
CA LYS A 42 -0.82 12.63 11.61
C LYS A 42 -1.14 12.75 10.12
N TRP A 43 -0.98 13.96 9.58
CA TRP A 43 -1.11 14.20 8.14
C TRP A 43 -0.11 13.36 7.34
N ALA A 44 -0.61 12.72 6.28
CA ALA A 44 0.23 12.02 5.32
C ALA A 44 1.12 13.00 4.56
N VAL A 45 2.34 12.55 4.29
CA VAL A 45 3.28 13.23 3.40
C VAL A 45 3.63 12.25 2.29
N VAL A 46 3.22 12.58 1.07
CA VAL A 46 3.52 11.79 -0.13
C VAL A 46 4.73 12.45 -0.80
N ASN A 47 5.94 12.04 -0.43
CA ASN A 47 7.16 12.68 -0.91
C ASN A 47 8.04 11.80 -1.82
N GLY A 48 7.64 10.53 -2.02
CA GLY A 48 8.42 9.55 -2.74
C GLY A 48 8.24 8.16 -2.15
N PHE A 49 9.23 7.31 -2.34
CA PHE A 49 9.24 5.94 -1.86
C PHE A 49 10.61 5.60 -1.27
N ARG A 50 10.64 5.21 0.01
CA ARG A 50 11.88 4.99 0.79
C ARG A 50 12.79 6.24 0.70
N SER A 51 14.06 6.07 0.33
CA SER A 51 15.03 7.18 0.22
C SER A 51 14.88 8.00 -1.07
N ALA A 52 14.14 7.53 -2.07
CA ALA A 52 13.92 8.27 -3.31
C ALA A 52 12.76 9.27 -3.17
N HIS A 53 13.08 10.57 -3.35
CA HIS A 53 12.12 11.68 -3.21
C HIS A 53 11.90 12.42 -4.52
N PHE A 54 10.69 12.94 -4.72
CA PHE A 54 10.38 13.78 -5.87
C PHE A 54 11.37 14.93 -6.02
N GLY A 55 11.72 15.24 -7.26
CA GLY A 55 12.73 16.26 -7.58
C GLY A 55 14.18 15.77 -7.60
N MET A 56 14.46 14.52 -7.22
CA MET A 56 15.81 13.93 -7.33
C MET A 56 16.25 13.79 -8.78
N THR A 57 17.55 13.98 -9.04
CA THR A 57 18.18 13.67 -10.34
C THR A 57 18.27 12.17 -10.55
N GLU A 58 18.52 11.74 -11.80
CA GLU A 58 18.80 10.33 -12.13
C GLU A 58 19.95 9.76 -11.28
N PHE A 59 21.00 10.54 -11.07
CA PHE A 59 22.14 10.14 -10.22
C PHE A 59 21.71 9.88 -8.77
N ASN A 60 20.96 10.81 -8.18
CA ASN A 60 20.50 10.68 -6.78
C ASN A 60 19.51 9.52 -6.61
N VAL A 61 18.64 9.26 -7.62
CA VAL A 61 17.75 8.10 -7.60
C VAL A 61 18.53 6.78 -7.65
N LYS A 62 19.58 6.68 -8.48
CA LYS A 62 20.45 5.51 -8.52
C LYS A 62 21.19 5.29 -7.19
N GLN A 63 21.56 6.38 -6.52
CA GLN A 63 22.16 6.28 -5.18
C GLN A 63 21.13 5.78 -4.15
N ALA A 64 19.90 6.34 -4.15
CA ALA A 64 18.83 5.88 -3.28
C ALA A 64 18.49 4.39 -3.52
N ILE A 65 18.46 3.93 -4.77
CA ILE A 65 18.27 2.52 -5.10
C ILE A 65 19.36 1.64 -4.47
N LYS A 66 20.63 2.06 -4.56
CA LYS A 66 21.75 1.34 -3.97
C LYS A 66 21.62 1.28 -2.45
N ASP A 67 21.28 2.40 -1.82
CA ASP A 67 21.18 2.51 -0.35
C ASP A 67 19.99 1.69 0.19
N ASP A 68 18.84 1.70 -0.53
CA ASP A 68 17.61 1.03 -0.11
C ASP A 68 17.60 -0.49 -0.36
N PHE A 69 18.30 -0.96 -1.42
CA PHE A 69 18.17 -2.33 -1.93
C PHE A 69 19.49 -3.04 -2.18
N GLY A 70 20.63 -2.35 -2.08
CA GLY A 70 21.94 -2.91 -2.42
C GLY A 70 22.16 -3.15 -3.93
N ILE A 71 21.25 -2.68 -4.78
CA ILE A 71 21.29 -2.92 -6.23
C ILE A 71 22.31 -1.99 -6.90
N GLY A 72 23.21 -2.58 -7.68
CA GLY A 72 24.23 -1.86 -8.42
C GLY A 72 23.71 -1.17 -9.67
N LYS A 73 24.48 -0.20 -10.19
CA LYS A 73 24.07 0.57 -11.39
C LYS A 73 23.83 -0.30 -12.64
N GLN A 74 24.53 -1.42 -12.76
CA GLN A 74 24.41 -2.35 -13.91
C GLN A 74 23.11 -3.14 -13.91
N GLU A 75 22.49 -3.31 -12.74
CA GLU A 75 21.24 -4.03 -12.56
C GLU A 75 20.00 -3.13 -12.72
N ILE A 76 20.22 -1.82 -12.85
CA ILE A 76 19.14 -0.85 -13.05
C ILE A 76 18.81 -0.78 -14.54
N LEU A 77 17.60 -1.21 -14.91
CA LEU A 77 17.08 -1.13 -16.26
C LEU A 77 16.66 0.31 -16.56
N ARG A 78 17.36 0.96 -17.51
CA ARG A 78 17.00 2.30 -17.97
C ARG A 78 16.21 2.22 -19.26
N ASN A 79 15.00 2.77 -19.28
CA ASN A 79 14.15 2.81 -20.46
C ASN A 79 13.64 4.23 -20.73
N VAL A 80 13.37 4.55 -22.01
CA VAL A 80 12.81 5.83 -22.45
C VAL A 80 11.42 5.57 -23.02
N ASN A 81 10.41 6.20 -22.44
CA ASN A 81 9.06 6.20 -23.00
C ASN A 81 9.02 7.19 -24.16
N THR A 82 8.89 6.70 -25.38
CA THR A 82 8.92 7.50 -26.61
C THR A 82 7.73 8.45 -26.75
N ASN A 83 6.57 8.07 -26.21
CA ASN A 83 5.35 8.89 -26.27
C ASN A 83 5.40 10.04 -25.25
N GLN A 84 5.71 9.74 -24.01
CA GLN A 84 5.78 10.73 -22.94
C GLN A 84 7.15 11.40 -22.82
N LYS A 85 8.15 10.90 -23.52
CA LYS A 85 9.56 11.33 -23.50
C LYS A 85 10.15 11.34 -22.06
N THR A 86 9.60 10.53 -21.19
CA THR A 86 10.08 10.31 -19.82
C THR A 86 11.14 9.21 -19.79
N VAL A 87 11.97 9.21 -18.75
CA VAL A 87 12.95 8.15 -18.50
C VAL A 87 12.49 7.35 -17.29
N SER A 88 12.51 6.03 -17.37
CA SER A 88 12.26 5.16 -16.21
C SER A 88 13.52 4.37 -15.85
N LEU A 89 13.77 4.25 -14.55
CA LEU A 89 14.76 3.37 -13.95
C LEU A 89 14.00 2.24 -13.27
N GLY A 90 14.18 1.02 -13.73
CA GLY A 90 13.48 -0.17 -13.23
C GLY A 90 14.41 -1.08 -12.45
N ILE A 91 13.93 -1.61 -11.33
CA ILE A 91 14.60 -2.64 -10.54
C ILE A 91 13.62 -3.76 -10.19
N LYS A 92 14.13 -4.97 -10.01
CA LYS A 92 13.38 -6.12 -9.52
C LYS A 92 13.76 -6.38 -8.06
N VAL A 93 12.76 -6.54 -7.19
CA VAL A 93 12.95 -6.75 -5.76
C VAL A 93 12.14 -7.96 -5.32
N GLU A 94 12.78 -9.00 -4.80
CA GLU A 94 12.11 -10.26 -4.47
C GLU A 94 11.28 -10.21 -3.19
N LYS A 95 11.68 -9.42 -2.21
CA LYS A 95 11.04 -9.35 -0.88
C LYS A 95 10.84 -7.89 -0.45
N LEU A 96 10.04 -7.16 -1.21
CA LEU A 96 9.77 -5.76 -0.91
C LEU A 96 8.95 -5.60 0.39
N LEU A 97 7.98 -6.50 0.59
CA LEU A 97 7.22 -6.71 1.82
C LEU A 97 7.28 -8.20 2.18
N PRO A 98 7.13 -8.56 3.46
CA PRO A 98 6.99 -9.97 3.85
C PRO A 98 5.89 -10.64 3.04
N ASP A 99 6.17 -11.80 2.50
CA ASP A 99 5.24 -12.68 1.77
C ASP A 99 4.54 -12.07 0.56
N SER A 100 4.96 -10.88 0.07
CA SER A 100 4.35 -10.20 -1.08
C SER A 100 4.79 -10.75 -2.45
N GLY A 101 5.74 -11.67 -2.48
CA GLY A 101 6.38 -12.10 -3.71
C GLY A 101 7.28 -11.02 -4.34
N THR A 102 7.63 -11.25 -5.60
CA THR A 102 8.49 -10.34 -6.36
C THR A 102 7.75 -9.10 -6.81
N ALA A 103 8.38 -7.94 -6.63
CA ALA A 103 7.94 -6.65 -7.13
C ALA A 103 8.89 -6.07 -8.17
N GLN A 104 8.39 -5.23 -9.05
CA GLN A 104 9.19 -4.36 -9.90
C GLN A 104 8.93 -2.91 -9.52
N VAL A 105 10.00 -2.15 -9.26
CA VAL A 105 9.93 -0.74 -8.90
C VAL A 105 10.44 0.10 -10.06
N PHE A 106 9.65 1.09 -10.49
CA PHE A 106 10.01 2.03 -11.52
C PHE A 106 10.08 3.44 -10.94
N TYR A 107 11.18 4.12 -11.17
CA TYR A 107 11.40 5.54 -10.87
C TYR A 107 11.33 6.32 -12.16
N ILE A 108 10.33 7.20 -12.32
CA ILE A 108 10.01 7.88 -13.56
C ILE A 108 10.47 9.34 -13.46
N LEU A 109 11.37 9.72 -14.35
CA LEU A 109 11.92 11.06 -14.45
C LEU A 109 11.18 11.85 -15.52
N GLY A 110 10.83 13.08 -15.21
CA GLY A 110 10.05 13.96 -16.06
C GLY A 110 10.71 14.32 -17.39
N TYR A 111 9.89 14.69 -18.37
CA TYR A 111 10.33 15.04 -19.71
C TYR A 111 11.22 16.29 -19.72
N LYS A 112 10.77 17.38 -19.12
CA LYS A 112 11.51 18.66 -19.11
C LYS A 112 12.49 18.75 -17.96
N SER A 113 12.04 18.48 -16.75
CA SER A 113 12.82 18.63 -15.54
C SER A 113 13.95 17.63 -15.40
N LYS A 114 13.82 16.44 -16.01
CA LYS A 114 14.72 15.29 -15.80
C LYS A 114 14.84 14.91 -14.32
N ARG A 115 13.80 15.20 -13.54
CA ARG A 115 13.70 14.95 -12.11
C ARG A 115 12.66 13.88 -11.82
N LEU A 116 12.79 13.18 -10.69
CA LEU A 116 11.83 12.15 -10.26
C LEU A 116 10.45 12.78 -10.02
N ILE A 117 9.44 12.31 -10.77
CA ILE A 117 8.06 12.80 -10.73
C ILE A 117 7.06 11.72 -10.32
N GLU A 118 7.40 10.45 -10.51
CA GLU A 118 6.52 9.33 -10.19
C GLU A 118 7.34 8.10 -9.81
N ILE A 119 6.81 7.30 -8.87
CA ILE A 119 7.35 5.98 -8.56
C ILE A 119 6.19 4.99 -8.66
N LYS A 120 6.41 3.88 -9.38
CA LYS A 120 5.47 2.76 -9.50
C LYS A 120 6.08 1.50 -8.92
N VAL A 121 5.30 0.77 -8.15
CA VAL A 121 5.65 -0.57 -7.67
C VAL A 121 4.58 -1.53 -8.18
N ILE A 122 5.00 -2.59 -8.85
CA ILE A 122 4.10 -3.55 -9.50
C ILE A 122 4.37 -4.94 -8.96
N TRP A 123 3.30 -5.63 -8.56
CA TRP A 123 3.27 -7.06 -8.24
C TRP A 123 2.32 -7.78 -9.20
N GLY A 124 2.53 -9.09 -9.39
CA GLY A 124 1.73 -9.89 -10.32
C GLY A 124 2.20 -9.72 -11.76
N ARG A 125 1.30 -9.76 -12.74
CA ARG A 125 1.66 -9.57 -14.15
C ARG A 125 2.07 -8.12 -14.42
N PRO A 126 3.11 -7.84 -15.24
CA PRO A 126 3.97 -8.81 -15.94
C PRO A 126 5.21 -9.25 -15.14
N VAL A 127 5.34 -8.89 -13.88
CA VAL A 127 6.55 -9.13 -13.07
C VAL A 127 6.75 -10.62 -12.79
N THR A 128 5.64 -11.32 -12.50
CA THR A 128 5.59 -12.76 -12.24
C THR A 128 4.68 -13.42 -13.28
N GLU A 129 5.15 -14.49 -13.91
CA GLU A 129 4.40 -15.17 -14.97
C GLU A 129 3.11 -15.83 -14.46
N ASN A 130 3.16 -16.48 -13.32
CA ASN A 130 2.03 -17.10 -12.65
C ASN A 130 1.92 -16.55 -11.22
N PRO A 131 1.37 -15.33 -11.04
CA PRO A 131 1.20 -14.76 -9.72
C PRO A 131 0.13 -15.54 -8.94
N ASP A 132 0.34 -15.67 -7.63
CA ASP A 132 -0.67 -16.17 -6.71
C ASP A 132 -1.66 -15.03 -6.40
N PRO A 133 -2.95 -15.17 -6.76
CA PRO A 133 -3.95 -14.13 -6.55
C PRO A 133 -4.18 -13.82 -5.07
N GLU A 134 -4.10 -14.81 -4.20
CA GLU A 134 -4.31 -14.63 -2.75
C GLU A 134 -3.19 -13.77 -2.16
N VAL A 135 -1.94 -14.03 -2.55
CA VAL A 135 -0.79 -13.22 -2.17
C VAL A 135 -0.96 -11.78 -2.65
N ILE A 136 -1.38 -11.56 -3.89
CA ILE A 136 -1.58 -10.22 -4.45
C ILE A 136 -2.69 -9.46 -3.71
N VAL A 137 -3.82 -10.12 -3.43
CA VAL A 137 -4.94 -9.51 -2.68
C VAL A 137 -4.56 -9.25 -1.22
N ALA A 138 -3.85 -10.17 -0.57
CA ALA A 138 -3.34 -9.98 0.78
C ALA A 138 -2.39 -8.77 0.86
N THR A 139 -1.46 -8.64 -0.11
CA THR A 139 -0.56 -7.50 -0.24
C THR A 139 -1.32 -6.19 -0.43
N ALA A 140 -2.37 -6.18 -1.26
CA ALA A 140 -3.23 -5.02 -1.46
C ALA A 140 -3.92 -4.59 -0.16
N ASN A 141 -4.47 -5.54 0.61
CA ASN A 141 -5.12 -5.27 1.88
C ASN A 141 -4.12 -4.76 2.95
N GLN A 142 -2.92 -5.34 3.02
CA GLN A 142 -1.87 -4.90 3.93
C GLN A 142 -1.48 -3.44 3.66
N LEU A 143 -1.23 -3.08 2.39
CA LEU A 143 -0.90 -1.72 1.97
C LEU A 143 -2.06 -0.76 2.24
N LYS A 144 -3.30 -1.13 1.90
CA LYS A 144 -4.49 -0.33 2.20
C LYS A 144 -4.58 -0.02 3.69
N ASN A 145 -4.48 -1.04 4.55
CA ASN A 145 -4.56 -0.88 6.00
C ASN A 145 -3.46 0.05 6.54
N HIS A 146 -2.26 0.01 5.95
CA HIS A 146 -1.20 0.95 6.29
C HIS A 146 -1.55 2.40 5.91
N PHE A 147 -2.10 2.61 4.71
CA PHE A 147 -2.38 3.96 4.22
C PHE A 147 -3.58 4.62 4.92
N VAL A 148 -4.66 3.88 5.19
CA VAL A 148 -5.88 4.44 5.82
C VAL A 148 -5.65 4.95 7.25
N GLN A 149 -4.56 4.58 7.89
CA GLN A 149 -4.19 5.06 9.23
C GLN A 149 -3.70 6.52 9.23
N LYS A 150 -3.43 7.10 8.08
CA LYS A 150 -2.92 8.47 7.94
C LYS A 150 -4.05 9.42 7.51
N LYS A 151 -3.91 10.70 7.86
CA LYS A 151 -4.86 11.74 7.46
C LYS A 151 -4.52 12.27 6.06
N TYR A 152 -5.50 12.27 5.16
CA TYR A 152 -5.42 12.83 3.80
C TYR A 152 -6.48 13.91 3.60
N LYS A 153 -6.40 14.67 2.50
CA LYS A 153 -7.47 15.57 2.08
C LYS A 153 -8.73 14.77 1.71
N LYS A 154 -9.92 15.24 2.12
CA LYS A 154 -11.19 14.56 1.87
C LYS A 154 -11.46 14.35 0.38
N GLU A 155 -11.21 15.36 -0.44
CA GLU A 155 -11.43 15.35 -1.90
C GLU A 155 -10.47 14.42 -2.68
N GLY A 156 -9.57 13.74 -2.01
CA GLY A 156 -8.65 12.80 -2.62
C GLY A 156 -8.55 11.47 -1.88
N PHE A 157 -9.45 11.23 -0.92
CA PHE A 157 -9.48 10.01 -0.13
C PHE A 157 -10.53 9.04 -0.70
N ILE A 158 -10.07 7.95 -1.30
CA ILE A 158 -10.93 6.95 -1.94
C ILE A 158 -10.48 5.57 -1.45
N VAL A 159 -11.45 4.70 -1.15
CA VAL A 159 -11.19 3.32 -0.69
C VAL A 159 -12.16 2.35 -1.39
N ASN A 160 -11.62 1.24 -1.90
CA ASN A 160 -12.36 0.10 -2.46
C ASN A 160 -13.43 0.52 -3.48
N THR A 161 -13.07 1.33 -4.45
CA THR A 161 -13.99 1.80 -5.50
C THR A 161 -13.68 1.13 -6.81
N GLN A 162 -14.68 0.54 -7.46
CA GLN A 162 -14.53 0.04 -8.82
C GLN A 162 -14.48 1.24 -9.78
N VAL A 163 -13.42 1.35 -10.57
CA VAL A 163 -13.16 2.47 -11.48
C VAL A 163 -13.20 2.06 -12.95
N GLY A 164 -13.40 0.78 -13.23
CA GLY A 164 -13.50 0.21 -14.57
C GLY A 164 -13.80 -1.28 -14.48
N GLU A 165 -14.06 -1.91 -15.63
CA GLU A 165 -14.21 -3.35 -15.69
C GLU A 165 -12.90 -4.03 -15.26
N GLY A 166 -12.96 -4.90 -14.25
CA GLY A 166 -11.79 -5.58 -13.69
C GLY A 166 -10.76 -4.64 -13.08
N VAL A 167 -11.12 -3.40 -12.67
CA VAL A 167 -10.19 -2.46 -12.04
C VAL A 167 -10.78 -1.91 -10.75
N ILE A 168 -10.10 -2.15 -9.64
CA ILE A 168 -10.45 -1.65 -8.32
C ILE A 168 -9.40 -0.64 -7.87
N LEU A 169 -9.82 0.58 -7.56
CA LEU A 169 -9.05 1.54 -6.80
C LEU A 169 -9.15 1.16 -5.33
N VAL A 170 -8.18 0.38 -4.86
CA VAL A 170 -8.14 -0.15 -3.49
C VAL A 170 -7.93 0.96 -2.49
N PHE A 171 -7.09 1.94 -2.84
CA PHE A 171 -6.83 3.12 -2.03
C PHE A 171 -6.32 4.28 -2.88
N GLN A 172 -6.76 5.49 -2.56
CA GLN A 172 -6.10 6.73 -2.97
C GLN A 172 -6.11 7.72 -1.82
N GLY A 173 -4.97 8.38 -1.60
CA GLY A 173 -4.84 9.46 -0.64
C GLY A 173 -4.11 10.64 -1.25
N LYS A 174 -4.63 11.86 -1.03
CA LYS A 174 -4.02 13.13 -1.45
C LYS A 174 -3.44 13.85 -0.24
N ASP A 175 -2.17 14.19 -0.26
CA ASP A 175 -1.54 14.97 0.80
C ASP A 175 -1.89 16.47 0.72
N ARG A 176 -1.40 17.26 1.69
CA ARG A 176 -1.65 18.71 1.74
C ARG A 176 -1.06 19.46 0.55
N LYS A 177 -0.02 18.93 -0.11
CA LYS A 177 0.64 19.52 -1.29
C LYS A 177 -0.01 19.08 -2.61
N GLY A 178 -1.06 18.26 -2.58
CA GLY A 178 -1.74 17.79 -3.78
C GLY A 178 -1.13 16.54 -4.41
N ARG A 179 -0.07 15.97 -3.83
CA ARG A 179 0.57 14.72 -4.26
C ARG A 179 -0.30 13.54 -3.88
N ILE A 180 -0.29 12.48 -4.67
CA ILE A 180 -1.13 11.31 -4.40
C ILE A 180 -0.29 10.04 -4.19
N VAL A 181 -0.80 9.18 -3.32
CA VAL A 181 -0.49 7.75 -3.29
C VAL A 181 -1.73 7.01 -3.76
N ARG A 182 -1.56 6.05 -4.67
CA ARG A 182 -2.66 5.28 -5.28
C ARG A 182 -2.31 3.81 -5.32
N LEU A 183 -3.25 2.97 -4.92
CA LEU A 183 -3.15 1.51 -4.97
C LEU A 183 -4.28 0.97 -5.83
N MET A 184 -3.93 0.32 -6.93
CA MET A 184 -4.88 -0.23 -7.90
C MET A 184 -4.68 -1.73 -8.04
N LEU A 185 -5.79 -2.47 -8.04
CA LEU A 185 -5.83 -3.89 -8.31
C LEU A 185 -6.57 -4.13 -9.63
N THR A 186 -5.90 -4.79 -10.57
CA THR A 186 -6.44 -5.08 -11.90
C THR A 186 -6.66 -6.57 -12.04
N ASN A 187 -7.79 -6.95 -12.66
CA ASN A 187 -8.25 -8.32 -12.86
C ASN A 187 -8.35 -9.16 -11.57
N PRO A 188 -8.93 -8.63 -10.49
CA PRO A 188 -9.19 -9.39 -9.29
C PRO A 188 -10.46 -10.23 -9.49
N LYS A 189 -10.45 -11.30 -10.27
CA LYS A 189 -11.62 -12.17 -10.36
C LYS A 189 -11.70 -13.05 -9.12
N PHE A 190 -12.83 -12.94 -8.43
CA PHE A 190 -13.10 -13.62 -7.14
C PHE A 190 -13.99 -14.86 -7.30
N GLU A 191 -14.50 -15.19 -8.48
CA GLU A 191 -15.43 -16.30 -8.68
C GLU A 191 -14.84 -17.38 -9.60
N GLY A 192 -14.62 -18.56 -9.02
CA GLY A 192 -14.75 -19.90 -9.63
C GLY A 192 -13.80 -20.30 -10.77
N ASP A 193 -13.17 -19.39 -11.47
CA ASP A 193 -12.38 -19.70 -12.66
C ASP A 193 -10.87 -19.49 -12.42
N VAL A 194 -10.22 -20.56 -11.97
CA VAL A 194 -8.77 -20.61 -11.68
C VAL A 194 -7.91 -20.17 -12.87
N LYS A 195 -8.38 -20.28 -14.10
CA LYS A 195 -7.66 -19.90 -15.32
C LYS A 195 -7.54 -18.38 -15.50
N VAL A 196 -8.41 -17.58 -14.89
CA VAL A 196 -8.52 -16.14 -15.14
C VAL A 196 -7.61 -15.29 -14.25
N ASN A 197 -7.19 -15.80 -13.11
CA ASN A 197 -6.36 -15.09 -12.13
C ASN A 197 -4.89 -14.89 -12.55
N LYS A 198 -4.43 -15.50 -13.64
CA LYS A 198 -3.05 -15.33 -14.13
C LYS A 198 -2.68 -13.92 -14.57
N ASN A 199 -3.66 -13.04 -14.76
CA ASN A 199 -3.45 -11.65 -15.19
C ASN A 199 -3.63 -10.62 -14.06
N ILE A 200 -3.72 -11.07 -12.81
CA ILE A 200 -3.85 -10.16 -11.68
C ILE A 200 -2.61 -9.28 -11.51
N THR A 201 -2.84 -7.99 -11.29
CA THR A 201 -1.78 -7.00 -11.08
C THR A 201 -2.15 -6.07 -9.95
N LEU A 202 -1.22 -5.84 -9.03
CA LEU A 202 -1.30 -4.80 -8.03
C LEU A 202 -0.30 -3.70 -8.37
N THR A 203 -0.76 -2.45 -8.46
CA THR A 203 0.09 -1.29 -8.73
C THR A 203 -0.05 -0.28 -7.61
N LEU A 204 1.08 0.05 -6.96
CA LEU A 204 1.20 1.17 -6.03
C LEU A 204 1.93 2.30 -6.74
N SER A 205 1.33 3.50 -6.80
CA SER A 205 1.93 4.68 -7.42
C SER A 205 2.04 5.83 -6.42
N TYR A 206 3.18 6.51 -6.43
CA TYR A 206 3.38 7.81 -5.81
C TYR A 206 3.56 8.82 -6.93
N VAL A 207 2.74 9.89 -6.94
CA VAL A 207 2.71 10.88 -8.04
C VAL A 207 2.85 12.29 -7.47
N GLU A 208 3.81 13.06 -7.99
CA GLU A 208 4.09 14.41 -7.52
C GLU A 208 3.00 15.40 -7.93
N LYS A 209 2.69 15.45 -9.23
CA LYS A 209 1.74 16.39 -9.84
C LYS A 209 0.72 15.63 -10.69
N PRO A 210 -0.35 15.08 -10.08
CA PRO A 210 -1.29 14.23 -10.81
C PRO A 210 -2.12 14.97 -11.87
N LEU A 211 -2.30 16.28 -11.73
CA LEU A 211 -3.09 17.11 -12.67
C LEU A 211 -2.24 17.81 -13.75
N ASP A 212 -0.93 17.93 -13.52
CA ASP A 212 0.01 18.59 -14.43
C ASP A 212 1.35 17.81 -14.42
N PRO A 213 1.37 16.57 -14.92
CA PRO A 213 2.57 15.74 -14.94
C PRO A 213 3.60 16.30 -15.94
N ASP A 214 4.87 16.24 -15.57
CA ASP A 214 5.99 16.63 -16.47
C ASP A 214 6.26 15.55 -17.52
N ILE A 215 5.34 15.44 -18.47
CA ILE A 215 5.40 14.52 -19.62
C ILE A 215 5.28 15.31 -20.92
N PHE A 216 5.73 14.73 -22.05
CA PHE A 216 5.45 15.31 -23.36
C PHE A 216 3.95 15.16 -23.67
N GLN A 217 3.35 16.25 -24.05
CA GLN A 217 1.97 16.33 -24.54
C GLN A 217 1.94 17.24 -25.75
N ILE A 218 1.18 16.85 -26.76
CA ILE A 218 0.83 17.71 -27.89
C ILE A 218 -0.16 18.75 -27.36
N LYS A 219 0.13 20.02 -27.55
CA LYS A 219 -0.78 21.08 -27.08
C LYS A 219 -1.93 21.27 -28.05
N GLU A 220 -3.06 21.74 -27.49
CA GLU A 220 -4.20 22.15 -28.29
C GLU A 220 -3.76 23.22 -29.30
N GLY A 221 -4.10 23.02 -30.60
CA GLY A 221 -3.74 23.93 -31.68
C GLY A 221 -2.35 23.68 -32.32
N GLU A 222 -1.62 22.63 -31.91
CA GLU A 222 -0.37 22.23 -32.63
C GLU A 222 -0.64 21.38 -33.85
N PHE A 223 -1.90 20.90 -34.05
CA PHE A 223 -2.37 20.12 -35.21
C PHE A 223 -3.79 20.53 -35.61
#